data_422e4567a5a59bd920398b5d4587f74d
#
_entry.id   422e4567a5a59bd920398b5d4587f74d
#
_cell.length_a   1.000
_cell.length_b   1.000
_cell.length_c   1.000
_cell.angle_alpha   90.00
_cell.angle_beta   90.00
_cell.angle_gamma   90.00
#
_symmetry.space_group_name_H-M   'P 1'
#
loop_
_entity.id
_entity.type
_entity.pdbx_description
1 polymer ?
#
loop_
_entity_poly.entity_id
_entity_poly.type
_entity_poly.pdbx_seq_one_letter_code
_entity_poly.pdbx_strand_id
1 'polypeptide(L)'
;MSRKPWELAFTAEPEEVGAVRRILRLHLGIWGLHDITDQAQLCVSELVSNVITHVGVGTPATLTVSMSGTRLRIEVHDPDTRALPTLLDATPDAECGRGMALVGAVSDRWGVQLRADRKITWCELRTGPPSAEGRTGGARAPVEGSRVRP
;
A
#
# COMPACT_ATOMS: atom_id res chain seq x y z
N MET A 1 -24.49 -4.61 0.49
CA MET A 1 -23.70 -4.57 -0.74
C MET A 1 -22.38 -5.29 -0.53
N SER A 2 -22.07 -6.25 -1.37
CA SER A 2 -20.85 -7.03 -1.25
C SER A 2 -19.65 -6.21 -1.70
N ARG A 3 -18.63 -6.08 -0.82
CA ARG A 3 -17.36 -5.43 -1.16
C ARG A 3 -16.35 -6.49 -1.57
N LYS A 4 -16.50 -6.97 -2.79
CA LYS A 4 -15.59 -7.99 -3.32
C LYS A 4 -14.22 -7.40 -3.57
N PRO A 5 -13.14 -8.12 -3.22
CA PRO A 5 -11.81 -7.69 -3.59
C PRO A 5 -11.70 -7.46 -5.10
N TRP A 6 -10.92 -6.47 -5.48
CA TRP A 6 -10.68 -6.20 -6.89
C TRP A 6 -9.19 -6.00 -7.16
N GLU A 7 -8.82 -6.22 -8.40
CA GLU A 7 -7.44 -6.11 -8.84
C GLU A 7 -7.35 -5.22 -10.07
N LEU A 8 -6.23 -4.51 -10.16
CA LEU A 8 -5.91 -3.68 -11.31
C LEU A 8 -4.48 -3.95 -11.72
N ALA A 9 -4.29 -4.53 -12.90
CA ALA A 9 -2.97 -4.67 -13.49
C ALA A 9 -2.57 -3.32 -14.10
N PHE A 10 -1.34 -2.92 -13.85
CA PHE A 10 -0.82 -1.64 -14.37
C PHE A 10 0.68 -1.75 -14.59
N THR A 11 1.23 -0.75 -15.25
CA THR A 11 2.67 -0.63 -15.44
C THR A 11 3.18 0.49 -14.52
N ALA A 12 4.25 0.22 -13.77
CA ALA A 12 4.79 1.18 -12.82
C ALA A 12 5.53 2.29 -13.58
N GLU A 13 4.79 3.31 -13.95
CA GLU A 13 5.29 4.49 -14.66
C GLU A 13 4.72 5.74 -14.01
N PRO A 14 5.47 6.85 -13.98
CA PRO A 14 4.95 8.10 -13.40
C PRO A 14 3.59 8.52 -13.96
N GLU A 15 3.37 8.31 -15.25
CA GLU A 15 2.11 8.67 -15.91
C GLU A 15 0.93 7.82 -15.44
N GLU A 16 1.20 6.62 -14.94
CA GLU A 16 0.15 5.70 -14.48
C GLU A 16 -0.32 6.01 -13.06
N VAL A 17 0.49 6.70 -12.26
CA VAL A 17 0.16 6.97 -10.86
C VAL A 17 -1.17 7.71 -10.74
N GLY A 18 -1.36 8.74 -11.57
CA GLY A 18 -2.61 9.51 -11.58
C GLY A 18 -3.82 8.67 -11.94
N ALA A 19 -3.67 7.78 -12.93
CA ALA A 19 -4.76 6.90 -13.36
C ALA A 19 -5.13 5.90 -12.26
N VAL A 20 -4.13 5.29 -11.62
CA VAL A 20 -4.36 4.36 -10.53
C VAL A 20 -5.09 5.05 -9.36
N ARG A 21 -4.69 6.27 -9.03
CA ARG A 21 -5.35 7.05 -7.98
C ARG A 21 -6.82 7.33 -8.30
N ARG A 22 -7.11 7.69 -9.54
CA ARG A 22 -8.49 7.98 -9.96
C ARG A 22 -9.36 6.73 -9.91
N ILE A 23 -8.83 5.60 -10.37
CA ILE A 23 -9.57 4.34 -10.34
C ILE A 23 -9.86 3.92 -8.89
N LEU A 24 -8.86 4.04 -8.02
CA LEU A 24 -9.05 3.75 -6.61
C LEU A 24 -10.14 4.65 -6.00
N ARG A 25 -10.09 5.95 -6.29
CA ARG A 25 -11.09 6.90 -5.77
C ARG A 25 -12.49 6.52 -6.20
N LEU A 26 -12.69 6.18 -7.48
CA LEU A 26 -13.98 5.76 -7.99
C LEU A 26 -14.47 4.51 -7.27
N HIS A 27 -13.60 3.53 -7.09
CA HIS A 27 -13.97 2.28 -6.45
C HIS A 27 -14.32 2.47 -4.97
N LEU A 28 -13.55 3.26 -4.25
CA LEU A 28 -13.84 3.58 -2.86
C LEU A 28 -15.16 4.35 -2.73
N GLY A 29 -15.48 5.21 -3.70
CA GLY A 29 -16.76 5.88 -3.75
C GLY A 29 -17.91 4.90 -3.88
N ILE A 30 -17.78 3.87 -4.74
CA ILE A 30 -18.77 2.81 -4.88
C ILE A 30 -18.98 2.06 -3.56
N TRP A 31 -17.90 1.87 -2.80
CA TRP A 31 -17.97 1.22 -1.49
C TRP A 31 -18.44 2.15 -0.37
N GLY A 32 -18.65 3.44 -0.67
CA GLY A 32 -19.06 4.41 0.35
C GLY A 32 -17.97 4.83 1.31
N LEU A 33 -16.70 4.66 0.92
CA LEU A 33 -15.55 4.94 1.79
C LEU A 33 -14.93 6.30 1.46
N HIS A 34 -15.74 7.36 1.58
CA HIS A 34 -15.29 8.71 1.23
C HIS A 34 -14.28 9.28 2.23
N ASP A 35 -14.41 8.93 3.51
CA ASP A 35 -13.62 9.53 4.58
C ASP A 35 -12.14 9.17 4.54
N ILE A 36 -11.80 8.03 3.92
CA ILE A 36 -10.40 7.56 3.86
C ILE A 36 -9.81 7.67 2.46
N THR A 37 -10.53 8.26 1.52
CA THR A 37 -10.10 8.28 0.12
C THR A 37 -8.77 9.02 -0.05
N ASP A 38 -8.60 10.16 0.61
CA ASP A 38 -7.35 10.93 0.48
C ASP A 38 -6.15 10.17 1.03
N GLN A 39 -6.31 9.54 2.20
CA GLN A 39 -5.25 8.71 2.77
C GLN A 39 -4.95 7.50 1.89
N ALA A 40 -5.98 6.86 1.34
CA ALA A 40 -5.81 5.72 0.45
C ALA A 40 -5.06 6.12 -0.81
N GLN A 41 -5.39 7.27 -1.40
CA GLN A 41 -4.69 7.77 -2.58
C GLN A 41 -3.24 8.11 -2.29
N LEU A 42 -2.95 8.68 -1.13
CA LEU A 42 -1.57 8.93 -0.73
C LEU A 42 -0.80 7.63 -0.60
N CYS A 43 -1.38 6.64 0.07
CA CYS A 43 -0.75 5.33 0.24
C CYS A 43 -0.47 4.67 -1.10
N VAL A 44 -1.44 4.60 -2.00
CA VAL A 44 -1.23 3.94 -3.29
C VAL A 44 -0.19 4.66 -4.13
N SER A 45 -0.16 5.99 -4.06
CA SER A 45 0.87 6.77 -4.78
C SER A 45 2.27 6.40 -4.30
N GLU A 46 2.45 6.29 -2.99
CA GLU A 46 3.75 5.95 -2.42
C GLU A 46 4.13 4.49 -2.70
N LEU A 47 3.18 3.57 -2.63
CA LEU A 47 3.44 2.16 -2.94
C LEU A 47 3.84 1.98 -4.41
N VAL A 48 3.17 2.68 -5.33
CA VAL A 48 3.51 2.63 -6.76
C VAL A 48 4.86 3.30 -6.99
N SER A 49 5.11 4.45 -6.37
CA SER A 49 6.38 5.16 -6.49
C SER A 49 7.56 4.32 -6.00
N ASN A 50 7.35 3.51 -4.97
CA ASN A 50 8.38 2.58 -4.51
C ASN A 50 8.74 1.54 -5.57
N VAL A 51 7.76 1.03 -6.30
CA VAL A 51 8.05 0.10 -7.40
C VAL A 51 8.86 0.83 -8.48
N ILE A 52 8.46 2.03 -8.86
CA ILE A 52 9.18 2.82 -9.86
C ILE A 52 10.62 3.05 -9.44
N THR A 53 10.83 3.45 -8.20
CA THR A 53 12.15 3.82 -7.67
C THR A 53 13.06 2.62 -7.44
N HIS A 54 12.54 1.55 -6.87
CA HIS A 54 13.37 0.44 -6.39
C HIS A 54 13.40 -0.75 -7.32
N VAL A 55 12.38 -0.94 -8.14
CA VAL A 55 12.31 -2.04 -9.09
C VAL A 55 12.63 -1.54 -10.48
N GLY A 56 11.99 -0.47 -10.89
CA GLY A 56 12.27 0.19 -12.16
C GLY A 56 11.02 0.65 -12.88
N VAL A 57 11.19 1.67 -13.69
CA VAL A 57 10.15 2.18 -14.58
C VAL A 57 9.77 1.08 -15.57
N GLY A 58 8.48 0.92 -15.82
CA GLY A 58 7.99 -0.09 -16.76
C GLY A 58 7.73 -1.45 -16.14
N THR A 59 7.89 -1.59 -14.82
CA THR A 59 7.64 -2.87 -14.14
C THR A 59 6.14 -3.20 -14.15
N PRO A 60 5.77 -4.41 -14.61
CA PRO A 60 4.38 -4.86 -14.45
C PRO A 60 4.06 -5.05 -12.96
N ALA A 61 2.94 -4.51 -12.53
CA ALA A 61 2.53 -4.59 -11.15
C ALA A 61 1.02 -4.79 -11.06
N THR A 62 0.53 -5.19 -9.90
CA THR A 62 -0.91 -5.38 -9.66
C THR A 62 -1.29 -4.71 -8.36
N LEU A 63 -2.33 -3.91 -8.41
CA LEU A 63 -2.96 -3.33 -7.23
C LEU A 63 -4.12 -4.23 -6.82
N THR A 64 -4.13 -4.64 -5.57
CA THR A 64 -5.26 -5.39 -4.99
C THR A 64 -5.86 -4.58 -3.86
N VAL A 65 -7.17 -4.44 -3.87
CA VAL A 65 -7.89 -3.69 -2.83
C VAL A 65 -8.97 -4.58 -2.26
N SER A 66 -8.99 -4.70 -0.94
CA SER A 66 -9.94 -5.57 -0.25
C SER A 66 -10.36 -4.99 1.09
N MET A 67 -11.48 -5.47 1.60
CA MET A 67 -11.95 -5.15 2.95
C MET A 67 -11.86 -6.37 3.83
N SER A 68 -11.37 -6.17 5.04
CA SER A 68 -11.40 -7.17 6.09
C SER A 68 -12.03 -6.52 7.32
N GLY A 69 -13.31 -6.81 7.55
CA GLY A 69 -14.08 -6.11 8.59
C GLY A 69 -14.14 -4.62 8.30
N THR A 70 -13.61 -3.81 9.21
CA THR A 70 -13.57 -2.35 9.08
C THR A 70 -12.22 -1.84 8.54
N ARG A 71 -11.36 -2.71 8.02
CA ARG A 71 -10.05 -2.32 7.51
C ARG A 71 -9.99 -2.45 6.01
N LEU A 72 -9.63 -1.37 5.36
CA LEU A 72 -9.29 -1.37 3.94
C LEU A 72 -7.85 -1.81 3.79
N ARG A 73 -7.60 -2.81 2.96
CA ARG A 73 -6.26 -3.29 2.66
C ARG A 73 -5.92 -2.97 1.22
N ILE A 74 -4.79 -2.33 1.03
CA ILE A 74 -4.23 -1.98 -0.28
C ILE A 74 -2.92 -2.71 -0.42
N GLU A 75 -2.76 -3.46 -1.52
CA GLU A 75 -1.54 -4.22 -1.82
C GLU A 75 -1.05 -3.85 -3.20
N VAL A 76 0.25 -3.67 -3.32
CA VAL A 76 0.92 -3.56 -4.62
C VAL A 76 1.86 -4.75 -4.75
N HIS A 77 1.64 -5.56 -5.78
CA HIS A 77 2.43 -6.74 -6.09
C HIS A 77 3.41 -6.43 -7.21
N ASP A 78 4.68 -6.74 -7.01
CA ASP A 78 5.69 -6.61 -8.05
C ASP A 78 6.58 -7.86 -8.09
N PRO A 79 7.29 -8.10 -9.21
CA PRO A 79 8.05 -9.35 -9.38
C PRO A 79 9.43 -9.34 -8.73
N ASP A 80 9.86 -8.24 -8.14
CA ASP A 80 11.23 -8.15 -7.62
C ASP A 80 11.31 -8.61 -6.16
N THR A 81 11.72 -9.85 -5.96
CA THR A 81 11.88 -10.42 -4.63
C THR A 81 13.17 -9.99 -3.92
N ARG A 82 14.05 -9.21 -4.58
CA ARG A 82 15.35 -8.80 -4.03
C ARG A 82 15.31 -7.47 -3.31
N ALA A 83 14.27 -6.68 -3.51
CA ALA A 83 14.19 -5.31 -3.00
C ALA A 83 13.82 -5.20 -1.51
N LEU A 84 13.49 -6.32 -0.87
CA LEU A 84 13.04 -6.32 0.52
C LEU A 84 14.06 -5.71 1.51
N PRO A 85 15.35 -6.06 1.46
CA PRO A 85 16.32 -5.48 2.41
C PRO A 85 16.37 -3.96 2.34
N THR A 86 16.30 -3.40 1.13
CA THR A 86 16.33 -1.95 0.91
C THR A 86 15.15 -1.27 1.59
N LEU A 87 13.96 -1.87 1.52
CA LEU A 87 12.76 -1.30 2.15
C LEU A 87 12.83 -1.40 3.67
N LEU A 88 13.31 -2.53 4.20
CA LEU A 88 13.37 -2.75 5.64
C LEU A 88 14.48 -1.94 6.31
N ASP A 89 15.57 -1.72 5.61
CA ASP A 89 16.72 -0.97 6.12
C ASP A 89 16.62 0.52 5.82
N ALA A 90 15.48 0.99 5.30
CA ALA A 90 15.29 2.38 4.97
C ALA A 90 15.40 3.26 6.22
N THR A 91 16.34 4.20 6.19
CA THR A 91 16.46 5.21 7.25
C THR A 91 15.58 6.41 6.91
N PRO A 92 15.23 7.26 7.90
CA PRO A 92 14.43 8.45 7.64
C PRO A 92 15.02 9.38 6.58
N ASP A 93 16.33 9.32 6.37
CA ASP A 93 17.02 10.18 5.41
C ASP A 93 17.11 9.59 4.01
N ALA A 94 16.79 8.31 3.85
CA ALA A 94 16.78 7.66 2.54
C ALA A 94 15.48 8.01 1.80
N GLU A 95 15.56 8.22 0.48
CA GLU A 95 14.37 8.49 -0.32
C GLU A 95 13.32 7.40 -0.17
N CYS A 96 13.73 6.15 -0.17
CA CYS A 96 12.84 5.02 0.04
C CYS A 96 12.21 5.05 1.44
N GLY A 97 12.93 5.56 2.45
CA GLY A 97 12.41 5.71 3.80
C GLY A 97 11.31 6.75 3.90
N ARG A 98 11.37 7.79 3.07
CA ARG A 98 10.35 8.85 3.08
C ARG A 98 8.99 8.34 2.61
N GLY A 99 8.96 7.57 1.52
CA GLY A 99 7.71 7.03 1.00
C GLY A 99 7.03 6.13 2.03
N MET A 100 7.78 5.21 2.61
CA MET A 100 7.21 4.30 3.61
C MET A 100 6.92 5.03 4.92
N ALA A 101 7.65 6.10 5.25
CA ALA A 101 7.34 6.93 6.41
C ALA A 101 5.98 7.61 6.25
N LEU A 102 5.64 8.09 5.05
CA LEU A 102 4.33 8.67 4.77
C LEU A 102 3.23 7.63 4.88
N VAL A 103 3.44 6.44 4.33
CA VAL A 103 2.49 5.34 4.47
C VAL A 103 2.29 5.01 5.95
N GLY A 104 3.37 4.92 6.72
CA GLY A 104 3.31 4.66 8.15
C GLY A 104 2.58 5.74 8.93
N ALA A 105 2.68 6.99 8.49
CA ALA A 105 2.03 8.12 9.16
C ALA A 105 0.52 8.12 8.95
N VAL A 106 0.03 7.68 7.79
CA VAL A 106 -1.40 7.75 7.45
C VAL A 106 -2.12 6.42 7.53
N SER A 107 -1.40 5.30 7.55
CA SER A 107 -2.01 3.97 7.67
C SER A 107 -1.95 3.47 9.10
N ASP A 108 -2.85 2.54 9.44
CA ASP A 108 -2.83 1.89 10.75
C ASP A 108 -1.73 0.83 10.82
N ARG A 109 -1.51 0.15 9.71
CA ARG A 109 -0.51 -0.91 9.59
C ARG A 109 0.02 -0.95 8.17
N TRP A 110 1.27 -1.36 8.01
CA TRP A 110 1.85 -1.60 6.70
C TRP A 110 2.96 -2.64 6.82
N GLY A 111 3.32 -3.21 5.70
CA GLY A 111 4.40 -4.19 5.70
C GLY A 111 4.76 -4.64 4.31
N VAL A 112 5.70 -5.58 4.25
CA VAL A 112 6.17 -6.20 3.03
C VAL A 112 6.14 -7.71 3.22
N GLN A 113 5.57 -8.41 2.26
CA GLN A 113 5.57 -9.88 2.22
C GLN A 113 6.34 -10.34 1.00
N LEU A 114 7.26 -11.27 1.22
CA LEU A 114 7.97 -11.93 0.12
C LEU A 114 7.33 -13.28 -0.14
N ARG A 115 7.01 -13.50 -1.41
CA ARG A 115 6.59 -14.80 -1.90
C ARG A 115 7.64 -15.33 -2.88
N ALA A 116 7.46 -16.56 -3.36
CA ALA A 116 8.42 -17.16 -4.27
C ALA A 116 8.60 -16.36 -5.57
N ASP A 117 7.52 -15.78 -6.07
CA ASP A 117 7.44 -15.15 -7.39
C ASP A 117 7.20 -13.65 -7.34
N ARG A 118 7.00 -13.07 -6.15
CA ARG A 118 6.62 -11.66 -6.06
C ARG A 118 6.88 -11.09 -4.67
N LYS A 119 6.91 -9.78 -4.63
CA LYS A 119 6.92 -9.00 -3.40
C LYS A 119 5.57 -8.29 -3.30
N ILE A 120 4.97 -8.29 -2.10
CA ILE A 120 3.73 -7.59 -1.83
C ILE A 120 4.02 -6.52 -0.79
N THR A 121 3.85 -5.26 -1.18
CA THR A 121 3.92 -4.13 -0.24
C THR A 121 2.49 -3.70 0.03
N TRP A 122 2.10 -3.62 1.29
CA TRP A 122 0.71 -3.45 1.66
C TRP A 122 0.55 -2.44 2.79
N CYS A 123 -0.65 -1.87 2.88
CA CYS A 123 -1.07 -1.07 4.03
C CYS A 123 -2.53 -1.35 4.35
N GLU A 124 -2.92 -1.02 5.57
CA GLU A 124 -4.29 -1.13 6.04
C GLU A 124 -4.74 0.18 6.66
N LEU A 125 -5.96 0.58 6.31
CA LEU A 125 -6.58 1.79 6.80
C LEU A 125 -7.89 1.42 7.50
N ARG A 126 -8.07 1.90 8.71
CA ARG A 126 -9.32 1.69 9.42
C ARG A 126 -10.40 2.58 8.83
N THR A 127 -11.56 2.00 8.56
CA THR A 127 -12.74 2.72 8.08
C THR A 127 -13.71 2.92 9.24
N GLY A 128 -14.53 3.96 9.13
CA GLY A 128 -15.53 4.26 10.15
C GLY A 128 -15.00 5.20 11.24
N PRO A 129 -15.84 5.49 12.26
CA PRO A 129 -15.47 6.45 13.29
C PRO A 129 -14.27 5.94 14.11
N PRO A 130 -13.34 6.83 14.51
CA PRO A 130 -12.22 6.44 15.34
C PRO A 130 -12.74 5.92 16.68
N SER A 131 -12.34 4.69 17.05
CA SER A 131 -12.61 4.20 18.39
C SER A 131 -11.71 4.94 19.39
N ALA A 132 -12.25 5.20 20.58
CA ALA A 132 -11.54 5.92 21.63
C ALA A 132 -10.25 5.20 22.07
N GLU A 133 -10.08 3.95 21.73
CA GLU A 133 -8.96 3.12 22.15
C GLU A 133 -7.77 3.12 21.18
N GLY A 134 -7.85 3.79 20.07
CA GLY A 134 -6.86 3.63 19.00
C GLY A 134 -5.87 4.75 18.82
N ARG A 135 -5.87 5.76 19.67
CA ARG A 135 -5.05 6.92 19.41
C ARG A 135 -3.81 7.04 20.28
N THR A 136 -3.02 6.03 20.29
CA THR A 136 -1.62 6.25 20.56
C THR A 136 -0.99 6.65 19.23
N GLY A 137 -1.03 7.94 18.97
CA GLY A 137 -0.44 8.47 17.74
C GLY A 137 1.05 8.24 17.76
N GLY A 138 1.48 7.31 16.99
CA GLY A 138 2.86 7.05 16.71
C GLY A 138 2.93 6.22 15.47
N ALA A 139 3.74 6.65 14.53
CA ALA A 139 4.08 5.82 13.39
C ALA A 139 4.54 4.47 13.93
N ARG A 140 3.78 3.44 13.67
CA ARG A 140 4.19 2.09 14.08
C ARG A 140 5.23 1.59 13.11
N ALA A 141 6.22 0.92 13.65
CA ALA A 141 7.16 0.18 12.86
C ALA A 141 6.42 -0.77 11.91
N PRO A 142 7.01 -1.05 10.74
CA PRO A 142 6.41 -1.98 9.82
C PRO A 142 6.09 -3.29 10.51
N VAL A 143 4.92 -3.79 10.25
CA VAL A 143 4.59 -5.13 10.67
C VAL A 143 5.52 -6.07 9.91
N GLU A 144 6.22 -6.86 10.67
CA GLU A 144 7.18 -7.80 10.13
C GLU A 144 6.52 -8.62 9.01
N GLY A 145 7.06 -8.48 7.83
CA GLY A 145 6.56 -9.22 6.70
C GLY A 145 6.71 -10.71 6.96
N SER A 146 5.61 -11.42 6.98
CA SER A 146 5.72 -12.85 7.06
C SER A 146 6.43 -13.35 5.81
N ARG A 147 7.61 -13.88 6.00
CA ARG A 147 8.29 -14.58 4.93
C ARG A 147 7.51 -15.87 4.68
N VAL A 148 6.69 -15.83 3.67
CA VAL A 148 6.09 -17.08 3.22
C VAL A 148 7.14 -17.77 2.38
N ARG A 149 7.65 -18.84 2.89
CA ARG A 149 8.57 -19.69 2.12
C ARG A 149 7.76 -20.38 1.02
N PRO A 150 8.37 -20.55 -0.16
CA PRO A 150 7.71 -21.29 -1.25
C PRO A 150 7.39 -22.71 -0.83
#